data_545554a5b32a627dcbdb70e3a0e18a07
#
_entry.id   545554a5b32a627dcbdb70e3a0e18a07
#
_cell.length_a   1.000
_cell.length_b   1.000
_cell.length_c   1.000
_cell.angle_alpha   90.00
_cell.angle_beta   90.00
_cell.angle_gamma   90.00
#
_symmetry.space_group_name_H-M   'P 1'
#
loop_
_entity.id
_entity.type
_entity.pdbx_description
1 polymer ?
#
loop_
_entity_poly.entity_id
_entity_poly.type
_entity_poly.pdbx_seq_one_letter_code
_entity_poly.pdbx_strand_id
1 'polypeptide(L)'
;EKYQINCDLKPGFMEVAFKQSQMDGLVEDYEEHREWDLDEHLRLVGRDELKSLLGTDAYIGGMINDLDGHLHPLNLCAGEARAATGLGASIHEQTEVIDIVHGSKLRVVTQQGEVIADKVLLAGNAYHHLEPKKLSGLVFPAGSFIIATEPLSKDLTDRINPQDLAVCDLNNVLDYYRL
;
A
#
# COMPACT_ATOMS: atom_id res chain seq x y z
N GLU A 1 0.16 7.62 15.54
CA GLU A 1 0.39 8.12 16.91
C GLU A 1 -0.75 8.99 17.43
N LYS A 2 -1.12 10.10 16.75
CA LYS A 2 -2.12 11.07 17.22
C LYS A 2 -3.48 10.44 17.56
N TYR A 3 -3.94 9.48 16.79
CA TYR A 3 -5.23 8.82 16.96
C TYR A 3 -5.14 7.41 17.55
N GLN A 4 -3.95 6.98 17.97
CA GLN A 4 -3.70 5.67 18.58
C GLN A 4 -4.28 4.49 17.76
N ILE A 5 -4.11 4.54 16.44
CA ILE A 5 -4.57 3.49 15.56
C ILE A 5 -3.60 2.32 15.65
N ASN A 6 -4.08 1.20 16.16
CA ASN A 6 -3.32 -0.05 16.15
C ASN A 6 -3.54 -0.77 14.81
N CYS A 7 -2.68 -0.50 13.85
CA CYS A 7 -2.69 -1.10 12.52
C CYS A 7 -1.52 -2.06 12.29
N ASP A 8 -0.85 -2.49 13.36
CA ASP A 8 0.29 -3.42 13.28
C ASP A 8 1.37 -2.92 12.30
N LEU A 9 1.69 -1.62 12.40
CA LEU A 9 2.70 -0.99 11.57
C LEU A 9 4.09 -1.54 11.92
N LYS A 10 4.77 -2.09 10.93
CA LYS A 10 6.13 -2.62 11.04
C LYS A 10 7.01 -1.93 9.99
N PRO A 11 8.11 -1.30 10.40
CA PRO A 11 9.08 -0.73 9.47
C PRO A 11 9.89 -1.82 8.78
N GLY A 12 10.46 -1.46 7.66
CA GLY A 12 11.31 -2.32 6.84
C GLY A 12 10.60 -2.81 5.58
N PHE A 13 11.05 -2.24 4.45
CA PHE A 13 10.67 -2.65 3.11
C PHE A 13 11.94 -3.02 2.34
N MET A 14 11.88 -4.07 1.53
CA MET A 14 13.01 -4.53 0.75
C MET A 14 12.61 -4.76 -0.70
N GLU A 15 13.33 -4.15 -1.62
CA GLU A 15 13.32 -4.50 -3.02
C GLU A 15 14.42 -5.51 -3.32
N VAL A 16 14.10 -6.56 -4.09
CA VAL A 16 15.03 -7.65 -4.38
C VAL A 16 15.23 -7.84 -5.88
N ALA A 17 16.47 -8.09 -6.26
CA ALA A 17 16.90 -8.28 -7.63
C ALA A 17 17.25 -9.73 -7.95
N PHE A 18 16.70 -10.26 -9.06
CA PHE A 18 17.05 -11.58 -9.60
C PHE A 18 18.20 -11.53 -10.59
N LYS A 19 18.44 -10.39 -11.21
CA LYS A 19 19.42 -10.22 -12.30
C LYS A 19 20.19 -8.91 -12.17
N GLN A 20 21.37 -8.86 -12.79
CA GLN A 20 22.31 -7.74 -12.68
C GLN A 20 21.66 -6.40 -13.08
N SER A 21 20.89 -6.35 -14.16
CA SER A 21 20.26 -5.10 -14.60
C SER A 21 19.23 -4.54 -13.61
N GLN A 22 18.63 -5.39 -12.77
CA GLN A 22 17.75 -4.92 -11.68
C GLN A 22 18.60 -4.39 -10.51
N MET A 23 19.70 -5.05 -10.19
CA MET A 23 20.62 -4.59 -9.16
C MET A 23 21.30 -3.27 -9.55
N ASP A 24 21.68 -3.13 -10.82
CA ASP A 24 22.24 -1.88 -11.34
C ASP A 24 21.24 -0.71 -11.17
N GLY A 25 19.95 -0.96 -11.45
CA GLY A 25 18.91 0.03 -11.23
C GLY A 25 18.73 0.42 -9.74
N LEU A 26 18.81 -0.55 -8.81
CA LEU A 26 18.79 -0.25 -7.37
C LEU A 26 20.01 0.58 -6.92
N VAL A 27 21.16 0.32 -7.52
CA VAL A 27 22.38 1.12 -7.23
C VAL A 27 22.20 2.55 -7.75
N GLU A 28 21.66 2.72 -8.96
CA GLU A 28 21.39 4.05 -9.53
C GLU A 28 20.39 4.82 -8.65
N ASP A 29 19.31 4.17 -8.23
CA ASP A 29 18.30 4.76 -7.35
C ASP A 29 18.88 5.14 -5.98
N TYR A 30 19.69 4.28 -5.39
CA TYR A 30 20.42 4.58 -4.14
C TYR A 30 21.33 5.81 -4.28
N GLU A 31 22.11 5.89 -5.37
CA GLU A 31 23.02 7.01 -5.61
C GLU A 31 22.23 8.33 -5.85
N GLU A 32 21.09 8.26 -6.54
CA GLU A 32 20.21 9.43 -6.70
C GLU A 32 19.68 9.93 -5.35
N HIS A 33 19.23 9.04 -4.48
CA HIS A 33 18.81 9.41 -3.12
C HIS A 33 19.95 10.02 -2.31
N ARG A 34 21.16 9.49 -2.48
CA ARG A 34 22.36 10.03 -1.80
C ARG A 34 22.74 11.43 -2.27
N GLU A 35 22.56 11.72 -3.56
CA GLU A 35 22.79 13.09 -4.08
C GLU A 35 21.84 14.12 -3.47
N TRP A 36 20.68 13.68 -2.97
CA TRP A 36 19.67 14.54 -2.32
C TRP A 36 19.70 14.48 -0.78
N ASP A 37 20.70 13.84 -0.19
CA ASP A 37 20.77 13.56 1.25
C ASP A 37 19.53 12.81 1.80
N LEU A 38 18.96 11.88 1.03
CA LEU A 38 17.79 11.09 1.36
C LEU A 38 18.09 9.61 1.62
N ASP A 39 19.35 9.22 1.66
CA ASP A 39 19.82 7.83 1.81
C ASP A 39 19.98 7.36 3.26
N GLU A 40 19.73 8.21 4.26
CA GLU A 40 19.93 7.89 5.68
C GLU A 40 19.25 6.56 6.10
N HIS A 41 18.13 6.23 5.46
CA HIS A 41 17.32 5.04 5.75
C HIS A 41 17.39 3.96 4.67
N LEU A 42 18.25 4.15 3.66
CA LEU A 42 18.44 3.22 2.56
C LEU A 42 19.72 2.40 2.74
N ARG A 43 19.67 1.13 2.37
CA ARG A 43 20.82 0.27 2.45
C ARG A 43 20.83 -0.79 1.35
N LEU A 44 21.88 -0.80 0.55
CA LEU A 44 22.11 -1.87 -0.42
C LEU A 44 22.60 -3.14 0.30
N VAL A 45 22.06 -4.28 -0.11
CA VAL A 45 22.43 -5.60 0.41
C VAL A 45 22.87 -6.54 -0.70
N GLY A 46 23.94 -7.29 -0.46
CA GLY A 46 24.42 -8.31 -1.37
C GLY A 46 23.79 -9.67 -1.14
N ARG A 47 24.09 -10.62 -2.03
CA ARG A 47 23.56 -11.98 -2.04
C ARG A 47 23.68 -12.71 -0.69
N ASP A 48 24.86 -12.68 -0.09
CA ASP A 48 25.14 -13.46 1.12
C ASP A 48 24.35 -12.94 2.33
N GLU A 49 24.24 -11.62 2.45
CA GLU A 49 23.46 -10.99 3.48
C GLU A 49 21.95 -11.25 3.25
N LEU A 50 21.49 -11.09 2.02
CA LEU A 50 20.10 -11.31 1.63
C LEU A 50 19.66 -12.76 1.90
N LYS A 51 20.54 -13.74 1.68
CA LYS A 51 20.30 -15.14 2.03
C LYS A 51 20.03 -15.33 3.52
N SER A 52 20.71 -14.60 4.38
CA SER A 52 20.47 -14.67 5.82
C SER A 52 19.20 -13.93 6.26
N LEU A 53 18.78 -12.91 5.50
CA LEU A 53 17.57 -12.14 5.77
C LEU A 53 16.28 -12.84 5.28
N LEU A 54 16.35 -13.56 4.15
CA LEU A 54 15.16 -14.14 3.51
C LEU A 54 15.20 -15.67 3.39
N GLY A 55 16.23 -16.32 3.91
CA GLY A 55 16.33 -17.79 3.89
C GLY A 55 16.40 -18.41 2.49
N THR A 56 16.73 -17.63 1.47
CA THR A 56 16.80 -18.06 0.06
C THR A 56 18.03 -17.51 -0.64
N ASP A 57 18.50 -18.21 -1.67
CA ASP A 57 19.58 -17.79 -2.55
C ASP A 57 19.09 -17.40 -3.97
N ALA A 58 17.78 -17.23 -4.12
CA ALA A 58 17.15 -16.88 -5.39
C ALA A 58 17.55 -15.47 -5.88
N TYR A 59 17.79 -14.54 -4.96
CA TYR A 59 18.11 -13.16 -5.27
C TYR A 59 19.61 -12.89 -5.30
N ILE A 60 20.05 -11.94 -6.11
CA ILE A 60 21.47 -11.55 -6.21
C ILE A 60 21.85 -10.35 -5.35
N GLY A 61 20.85 -9.60 -4.89
CA GLY A 61 20.99 -8.41 -4.04
C GLY A 61 19.65 -7.72 -3.88
N GLY A 62 19.66 -6.58 -3.18
CA GLY A 62 18.46 -5.79 -2.93
C GLY A 62 18.77 -4.44 -2.28
N MET A 63 17.74 -3.68 -1.99
CA MET A 63 17.80 -2.44 -1.23
C MET A 63 16.75 -2.47 -0.12
N ILE A 64 17.15 -2.14 1.09
CA ILE A 64 16.26 -2.01 2.25
C ILE A 64 16.00 -0.53 2.49
N ASN A 65 14.72 -0.21 2.77
CA ASN A 65 14.28 1.08 3.24
C ASN A 65 13.62 0.91 4.62
N ASP A 66 14.23 1.48 5.66
CA ASP A 66 13.75 1.36 7.04
C ASP A 66 12.59 2.33 7.37
N LEU A 67 12.32 3.33 6.52
CA LEU A 67 11.16 4.23 6.67
C LEU A 67 9.88 3.65 6.12
N ASP A 68 9.97 2.87 5.07
CA ASP A 68 8.85 2.13 4.51
C ASP A 68 8.57 0.88 5.35
N GLY A 69 7.47 0.21 5.04
CA GLY A 69 7.10 -0.98 5.79
C GLY A 69 5.74 -1.52 5.42
N HIS A 70 5.17 -2.28 6.33
CA HIS A 70 3.83 -2.84 6.13
C HIS A 70 2.94 -2.66 7.36
N LEU A 71 1.66 -2.82 7.13
CA LEU A 71 0.66 -2.67 8.17
C LEU A 71 -0.57 -3.52 7.85
N HIS A 72 -1.50 -3.59 8.79
CA HIS A 72 -2.81 -4.20 8.59
C HIS A 72 -3.79 -3.16 8.00
N PRO A 73 -4.09 -3.21 6.67
CA PRO A 73 -4.81 -2.13 5.99
C PRO A 73 -6.24 -1.94 6.52
N LEU A 74 -6.95 -3.02 6.87
CA LEU A 74 -8.30 -2.91 7.42
C LEU A 74 -8.30 -2.24 8.80
N ASN A 75 -7.31 -2.55 9.65
CA ASN A 75 -7.19 -1.90 10.96
C ASN A 75 -6.87 -0.40 10.81
N LEU A 76 -6.03 -0.04 9.83
CA LEU A 76 -5.78 1.36 9.53
C LEU A 76 -7.07 2.06 9.09
N CYS A 77 -7.75 1.53 8.09
CA CYS A 77 -9.01 2.10 7.57
C CYS A 77 -10.08 2.26 8.67
N ALA A 78 -10.30 1.24 9.49
CA ALA A 78 -11.23 1.29 10.60
C ALA A 78 -10.80 2.31 11.69
N GLY A 79 -9.48 2.45 11.89
CA GLY A 79 -8.92 3.44 12.81
C GLY A 79 -9.11 4.88 12.31
N GLU A 80 -8.89 5.12 11.04
CA GLU A 80 -9.12 6.41 10.39
C GLU A 80 -10.60 6.79 10.40
N ALA A 81 -11.50 5.83 10.13
CA ALA A 81 -12.95 6.04 10.20
C ALA A 81 -13.38 6.46 11.62
N ARG A 82 -12.88 5.78 12.67
CA ARG A 82 -13.13 6.19 14.06
C ARG A 82 -12.59 7.58 14.37
N ALA A 83 -11.38 7.90 13.90
CA ALA A 83 -10.78 9.22 14.09
C ALA A 83 -11.59 10.31 13.39
N ALA A 84 -12.02 10.09 12.15
CA ALA A 84 -12.86 11.02 11.39
C ALA A 84 -14.21 11.26 12.09
N THR A 85 -14.87 10.21 12.56
CA THR A 85 -16.12 10.33 13.33
C THR A 85 -15.93 11.11 14.63
N GLY A 86 -14.82 10.86 15.34
CA GLY A 86 -14.42 11.62 16.53
C GLY A 86 -14.17 13.11 16.28
N LEU A 87 -13.85 13.48 15.05
CA LEU A 87 -13.70 14.86 14.58
C LEU A 87 -15.01 15.48 14.03
N GLY A 88 -16.12 14.74 14.08
CA GLY A 88 -17.45 15.21 13.66
C GLY A 88 -17.85 14.83 12.24
N ALA A 89 -17.12 13.98 11.55
CA ALA A 89 -17.54 13.44 10.27
C ALA A 89 -18.68 12.43 10.45
N SER A 90 -19.66 12.43 9.54
CA SER A 90 -20.69 11.40 9.46
C SER A 90 -20.28 10.36 8.42
N ILE A 91 -20.23 9.10 8.82
CA ILE A 91 -19.95 7.96 7.94
C ILE A 91 -21.22 7.14 7.78
N HIS A 92 -21.60 6.87 6.55
CA HIS A 92 -22.80 6.11 6.19
C HIS A 92 -22.37 4.85 5.44
N GLU A 93 -22.33 3.74 6.15
CA GLU A 93 -22.08 2.42 5.56
C GLU A 93 -23.33 1.89 4.84
N GLN A 94 -23.16 0.94 3.92
CA GLN A 94 -24.24 0.32 3.14
C GLN A 94 -25.13 1.35 2.44
N THR A 95 -24.58 2.51 2.12
CA THR A 95 -25.28 3.66 1.53
C THR A 95 -24.64 4.00 0.20
N GLU A 96 -25.02 3.25 -0.83
CA GLU A 96 -24.51 3.44 -2.18
C GLU A 96 -24.96 4.76 -2.76
N VAL A 97 -24.00 5.53 -3.29
CA VAL A 97 -24.29 6.73 -4.08
C VAL A 97 -24.64 6.32 -5.50
N ILE A 98 -25.84 6.61 -5.93
CA ILE A 98 -26.37 6.24 -7.24
C ILE A 98 -26.30 7.36 -8.29
N ASP A 99 -26.26 8.62 -7.84
CA ASP A 99 -26.15 9.77 -8.75
C ASP A 99 -25.58 11.00 -8.03
N ILE A 100 -25.04 11.93 -8.82
CA ILE A 100 -24.64 13.27 -8.37
C ILE A 100 -25.30 14.30 -9.27
N VAL A 101 -26.30 15.01 -8.71
CA VAL A 101 -27.04 16.04 -9.42
C VAL A 101 -26.34 17.38 -9.26
N HIS A 102 -25.97 17.98 -10.39
CA HIS A 102 -25.34 19.29 -10.43
C HIS A 102 -26.35 20.43 -10.39
N GLY A 103 -26.04 21.49 -9.65
CA GLY A 103 -26.86 22.67 -9.50
C GLY A 103 -26.11 23.79 -8.75
N SER A 104 -26.85 24.71 -8.13
CA SER A 104 -26.25 25.73 -7.25
C SER A 104 -25.51 25.09 -6.05
N LYS A 105 -25.98 23.93 -5.63
CA LYS A 105 -25.33 22.99 -4.72
C LYS A 105 -25.35 21.59 -5.34
N LEU A 106 -24.40 20.76 -4.97
CA LEU A 106 -24.35 19.36 -5.40
C LEU A 106 -25.30 18.54 -4.52
N ARG A 107 -26.05 17.63 -5.14
CA ARG A 107 -26.89 16.67 -4.42
C ARG A 107 -26.33 15.27 -4.69
N VAL A 108 -25.86 14.62 -3.65
CA VAL A 108 -25.41 13.24 -3.66
C VAL A 108 -26.59 12.35 -3.34
N VAL A 109 -27.07 11.60 -4.31
CA VAL A 109 -28.30 10.79 -4.23
C VAL A 109 -27.97 9.36 -3.86
N THR A 110 -28.70 8.82 -2.90
CA THR A 110 -28.64 7.42 -2.45
C THR A 110 -30.03 6.79 -2.48
N GLN A 111 -30.11 5.48 -2.25
CA GLN A 111 -31.42 4.80 -2.12
C GLN A 111 -32.18 5.22 -0.86
N GLN A 112 -31.49 5.69 0.18
CA GLN A 112 -32.09 6.05 1.48
C GLN A 112 -32.39 7.56 1.62
N GLY A 113 -31.87 8.39 0.71
CA GLY A 113 -32.02 9.84 0.79
C GLY A 113 -30.96 10.58 -0.01
N GLU A 114 -30.77 11.85 0.29
CA GLU A 114 -29.78 12.68 -0.38
C GLU A 114 -28.97 13.53 0.60
N VAL A 115 -27.75 13.88 0.20
CA VAL A 115 -26.90 14.84 0.91
C VAL A 115 -26.63 16.03 0.02
N ILE A 116 -26.86 17.23 0.53
CA ILE A 116 -26.56 18.49 -0.15
C ILE A 116 -25.17 18.96 0.29
N ALA A 117 -24.29 19.22 -0.67
CA ALA A 117 -22.92 19.61 -0.39
C ALA A 117 -22.44 20.71 -1.35
N ASP A 118 -21.49 21.51 -0.86
CA ASP A 118 -20.81 22.52 -1.70
C ASP A 118 -19.73 21.85 -2.59
N LYS A 119 -19.12 20.78 -2.09
CA LYS A 119 -18.07 20.02 -2.78
C LYS A 119 -18.26 18.53 -2.56
N VAL A 120 -17.94 17.73 -3.57
CA VAL A 120 -17.93 16.26 -3.52
C VAL A 120 -16.59 15.75 -4.01
N LEU A 121 -15.95 14.88 -3.22
CA LEU A 121 -14.74 14.15 -3.60
C LEU A 121 -15.11 12.72 -3.94
N LEU A 122 -14.82 12.28 -5.16
CA LEU A 122 -14.95 10.89 -5.58
C LEU A 122 -13.65 10.14 -5.25
N ALA A 123 -13.70 9.27 -4.25
CA ALA A 123 -12.58 8.47 -3.78
C ALA A 123 -12.91 6.96 -3.83
N GLY A 124 -13.76 6.54 -4.76
CA GLY A 124 -14.26 5.17 -4.92
C GLY A 124 -13.40 4.28 -5.82
N ASN A 125 -12.16 4.69 -6.13
CA ASN A 125 -11.26 3.97 -7.03
C ASN A 125 -11.95 3.65 -8.38
N ALA A 126 -11.78 2.45 -8.93
CA ALA A 126 -12.41 1.97 -10.17
C ALA A 126 -13.79 1.30 -9.95
N TYR A 127 -14.34 1.37 -8.74
CA TYR A 127 -15.55 0.61 -8.35
C TYR A 127 -16.87 1.38 -8.48
N HIS A 128 -16.85 2.62 -8.98
CA HIS A 128 -18.06 3.40 -9.15
C HIS A 128 -18.36 3.73 -10.61
N HIS A 129 -19.63 4.01 -10.92
CA HIS A 129 -20.09 4.41 -12.25
C HIS A 129 -20.54 5.87 -12.32
N LEU A 130 -20.19 6.66 -11.30
CA LEU A 130 -20.55 8.07 -11.18
C LEU A 130 -19.78 8.93 -12.20
N GLU A 131 -20.39 10.01 -12.64
CA GLU A 131 -19.79 10.99 -13.57
C GLU A 131 -19.23 10.36 -14.87
N PRO A 132 -19.97 9.44 -15.57
CA PRO A 132 -19.41 8.69 -16.69
C PRO A 132 -18.95 9.59 -17.85
N LYS A 133 -19.59 10.75 -18.05
CA LYS A 133 -19.20 11.70 -19.10
C LYS A 133 -17.85 12.35 -18.87
N LYS A 134 -17.40 12.44 -17.60
CA LYS A 134 -16.12 13.06 -17.25
C LYS A 134 -15.03 12.03 -17.00
N LEU A 135 -15.37 10.86 -16.47
CA LEU A 135 -14.42 9.87 -15.98
C LEU A 135 -14.26 8.64 -16.86
N SER A 136 -15.16 8.45 -17.85
CA SER A 136 -15.07 7.30 -18.76
C SER A 136 -13.73 7.31 -19.52
N GLY A 137 -13.02 6.19 -19.44
CA GLY A 137 -11.72 6.02 -20.08
C GLY A 137 -10.52 6.62 -19.34
N LEU A 138 -10.72 7.30 -18.21
CA LEU A 138 -9.64 7.82 -17.37
C LEU A 138 -9.18 6.82 -16.31
N VAL A 139 -10.05 5.91 -15.92
CA VAL A 139 -9.78 4.89 -14.91
C VAL A 139 -10.18 3.52 -15.46
N PHE A 140 -9.32 2.54 -15.30
CA PHE A 140 -9.64 1.14 -15.62
C PHE A 140 -9.23 0.22 -14.46
N PRO A 141 -10.00 -0.84 -14.18
CA PRO A 141 -9.67 -1.80 -13.14
C PRO A 141 -8.51 -2.69 -13.60
N ALA A 142 -7.44 -2.75 -12.80
CA ALA A 142 -6.38 -3.73 -12.94
C ALA A 142 -6.43 -4.70 -11.74
N GLY A 143 -6.50 -5.99 -12.02
CA GLY A 143 -6.57 -7.01 -10.97
C GLY A 143 -5.19 -7.27 -10.37
N SER A 144 -5.12 -7.26 -9.04
CA SER A 144 -4.02 -7.79 -8.26
C SER A 144 -4.57 -8.85 -7.32
N PHE A 145 -3.80 -9.91 -7.07
CA PHE A 145 -4.28 -11.07 -6.33
C PHE A 145 -3.36 -11.36 -5.16
N ILE A 146 -3.96 -11.64 -4.01
CA ILE A 146 -3.25 -11.99 -2.79
C ILE A 146 -3.65 -13.41 -2.40
N ILE A 147 -2.68 -14.23 -2.03
CA ILE A 147 -2.88 -15.50 -1.35
C ILE A 147 -2.38 -15.38 0.08
N ALA A 148 -3.03 -16.06 0.99
CA ALA A 148 -2.58 -16.20 2.36
C ALA A 148 -2.39 -17.68 2.68
N THR A 149 -1.32 -18.00 3.39
CA THR A 149 -1.08 -19.36 3.88
C THR A 149 -1.82 -19.57 5.22
N GLU A 150 -1.80 -20.77 5.74
CA GLU A 150 -2.04 -20.98 7.16
C GLU A 150 -0.96 -20.27 8.00
N PRO A 151 -1.23 -19.97 9.28
CA PRO A 151 -0.22 -19.39 10.16
C PRO A 151 1.05 -20.24 10.19
N LEU A 152 2.18 -19.62 9.93
CA LEU A 152 3.47 -20.29 9.90
C LEU A 152 4.01 -20.49 11.33
N SER A 153 4.77 -21.58 11.54
CA SER A 153 5.47 -21.77 12.80
C SER A 153 6.58 -20.73 13.00
N LYS A 154 6.89 -20.44 14.27
CA LYS A 154 7.97 -19.49 14.57
C LYS A 154 9.31 -19.92 13.96
N ASP A 155 9.65 -21.21 14.01
CA ASP A 155 10.90 -21.73 13.41
C ASP A 155 10.95 -21.46 11.91
N LEU A 156 9.81 -21.50 11.21
CA LEU A 156 9.75 -21.22 9.78
C LEU A 156 9.86 -19.72 9.52
N THR A 157 9.13 -18.88 10.23
CA THR A 157 9.21 -17.41 10.09
C THR A 157 10.60 -16.88 10.38
N ASP A 158 11.26 -17.39 11.43
CA ASP A 158 12.65 -17.03 11.78
C ASP A 158 13.68 -17.45 10.71
N ARG A 159 13.31 -18.41 9.86
CA ARG A 159 14.19 -18.87 8.76
C ARG A 159 13.97 -18.11 7.45
N ILE A 160 12.73 -17.71 7.16
CA ILE A 160 12.39 -17.14 5.85
C ILE A 160 12.33 -15.62 5.85
N ASN A 161 12.07 -15.00 6.99
CA ASN A 161 12.01 -13.54 7.11
C ASN A 161 12.06 -13.12 8.59
N PRO A 162 13.20 -13.31 9.28
CA PRO A 162 13.31 -13.07 10.73
C PRO A 162 13.06 -11.62 11.14
N GLN A 163 13.20 -10.67 10.23
CA GLN A 163 12.96 -9.25 10.48
C GLN A 163 11.55 -8.80 10.09
N ASP A 164 10.72 -9.71 9.57
CA ASP A 164 9.35 -9.43 9.12
C ASP A 164 9.28 -8.23 8.15
N LEU A 165 10.21 -8.21 7.18
CA LEU A 165 10.27 -7.19 6.14
C LEU A 165 9.11 -7.37 5.15
N ALA A 166 8.59 -6.27 4.60
CA ALA A 166 7.83 -6.32 3.37
C ALA A 166 8.79 -6.47 2.20
N VAL A 167 8.63 -7.49 1.38
CA VAL A 167 9.54 -7.79 0.26
C VAL A 167 8.80 -7.65 -1.05
N CYS A 168 9.41 -6.97 -2.02
CA CYS A 168 8.91 -6.84 -3.38
C CYS A 168 10.04 -7.14 -4.38
N ASP A 169 9.74 -7.88 -5.43
CA ASP A 169 10.71 -8.06 -6.51
C ASP A 169 10.59 -6.96 -7.59
N LEU A 170 11.52 -6.95 -8.53
CA LEU A 170 11.62 -5.97 -9.62
C LEU A 170 11.23 -6.56 -10.98
N ASN A 171 10.36 -7.57 -11.00
CA ASN A 171 9.83 -8.12 -12.25
C ASN A 171 8.66 -7.28 -12.77
N ASN A 172 8.35 -7.38 -14.08
CA ASN A 172 7.22 -6.66 -14.67
C ASN A 172 5.85 -7.08 -14.06
N VAL A 173 5.75 -8.34 -13.63
CA VAL A 173 4.66 -8.82 -12.78
C VAL A 173 5.31 -9.03 -11.41
N LEU A 174 5.03 -8.11 -10.51
CA LEU A 174 5.65 -8.05 -9.20
C LEU A 174 5.14 -9.18 -8.31
N ASP A 175 6.06 -9.90 -7.69
CA ASP A 175 5.78 -10.73 -6.53
C ASP A 175 6.16 -9.93 -5.27
N TYR A 176 5.19 -9.77 -4.37
CA TYR A 176 5.42 -9.12 -3.09
C TYR A 176 4.82 -9.94 -1.96
N TYR A 177 5.55 -10.01 -0.85
CA TYR A 177 5.16 -10.84 0.29
C TYR A 177 5.65 -10.27 1.62
N ARG A 178 5.00 -10.71 2.67
CA ARG A 178 5.35 -10.45 4.08
C ARG A 178 4.80 -11.55 4.97
N LEU A 179 5.18 -11.54 6.23
CA LEU A 179 4.59 -12.41 7.25
C LEU A 179 3.31 -11.83 7.86
#